data_36bc4030eed3092ad263efd5309e9a14
#
_entry.id   36bc4030eed3092ad263efd5309e9a14
#
_cell.length_a   1.000
_cell.length_b   1.000
_cell.length_c   1.000
_cell.angle_alpha   90.00
_cell.angle_beta   90.00
_cell.angle_gamma   90.00
#
_symmetry.space_group_name_H-M   'P 1'
#
loop_
_entity.id
_entity.type
_entity.pdbx_description
1 polymer ?
#
loop_
_entity_poly.entity_id
_entity_poly.type
_entity_poly.pdbx_seq_one_letter_code
_entity_poly.pdbx_strand_id
1 'polypeptide(L)'
;MVNPGIRAATRRLRVAVILLYAWMPHAWADSIDDRLAPCLACHGEKGQSNIPEVPSLGAQTSPYVLIQLYLFREKLRRFEIMNEAVKGFTDDDLRTFADAISKLPAPPPTTDTTDPARMVRGQALVRQHRCNVCHSPDLAGRDAVPRIAGQREDFLVKTMREYKGNIRAGYDASMGDVMQPIPDADILDLAYFTARQP
;
A
#
# COMPACT_ATOMS: atom_id res chain seq x y z
N MET A 1 44.68 -58.20 13.74
CA MET A 1 43.97 -58.64 12.54
C MET A 1 42.56 -58.02 12.60
N VAL A 2 42.25 -57.08 11.77
CA VAL A 2 40.97 -56.34 11.80
C VAL A 2 39.98 -57.05 10.87
N ASN A 3 38.83 -57.44 11.42
CA ASN A 3 37.78 -58.23 10.72
C ASN A 3 37.20 -57.46 9.50
N PRO A 4 37.29 -58.03 8.28
CA PRO A 4 36.86 -57.36 7.05
C PRO A 4 35.32 -57.08 6.98
N GLY A 5 34.54 -57.75 7.83
CA GLY A 5 33.07 -57.55 7.89
C GLY A 5 32.62 -56.20 8.44
N ILE A 6 33.40 -55.55 9.30
CA ILE A 6 33.06 -54.28 9.94
C ILE A 6 33.21 -53.10 8.96
N ARG A 7 34.13 -53.19 7.99
CA ARG A 7 34.35 -52.12 7.00
C ARG A 7 33.24 -52.04 5.92
N ALA A 8 32.58 -53.13 5.64
CA ALA A 8 31.48 -53.12 4.64
C ALA A 8 30.19 -52.56 5.21
N ALA A 9 29.90 -52.81 6.49
CA ALA A 9 28.69 -52.29 7.15
C ALA A 9 28.74 -50.77 7.34
N THR A 10 29.92 -50.23 7.70
CA THR A 10 30.08 -48.75 7.90
C THR A 10 30.02 -47.99 6.58
N ARG A 11 30.44 -48.55 5.46
CA ARG A 11 30.39 -47.92 4.15
C ARG A 11 28.93 -47.83 3.61
N ARG A 12 28.14 -48.91 3.84
CA ARG A 12 26.72 -48.90 3.46
C ARG A 12 25.88 -47.95 4.27
N LEU A 13 26.17 -47.78 5.55
CA LEU A 13 25.46 -46.83 6.42
C LEU A 13 25.75 -45.38 6.03
N ARG A 14 26.98 -45.03 5.62
CA ARG A 14 27.34 -43.67 5.17
C ARG A 14 26.69 -43.27 3.86
N VAL A 15 26.49 -44.22 2.90
CA VAL A 15 25.80 -43.98 1.63
C VAL A 15 24.30 -43.79 1.86
N ALA A 16 23.68 -44.53 2.77
CA ALA A 16 22.26 -44.43 3.07
C ALA A 16 21.92 -43.07 3.75
N VAL A 17 22.81 -42.53 4.60
CA VAL A 17 22.60 -41.23 5.25
C VAL A 17 22.73 -40.08 4.25
N ILE A 18 23.63 -40.16 3.26
CA ILE A 18 23.79 -39.12 2.22
C ILE A 18 22.58 -39.08 1.28
N LEU A 19 21.96 -40.20 0.97
CA LEU A 19 20.78 -40.26 0.10
C LEU A 19 19.49 -39.74 0.75
N LEU A 20 19.39 -39.77 2.10
CA LEU A 20 18.25 -39.23 2.83
C LEU A 20 18.27 -37.70 2.90
N TYR A 21 19.44 -37.05 2.83
CA TYR A 21 19.54 -35.58 2.79
C TYR A 21 19.17 -34.97 1.44
N ALA A 22 19.16 -35.73 0.34
CA ALA A 22 18.86 -35.26 -1.01
C ALA A 22 17.34 -35.07 -1.29
N TRP A 23 16.47 -35.49 -0.36
CA TRP A 23 15.01 -35.44 -0.51
C TRP A 23 14.32 -34.47 0.48
N MET A 24 15.04 -33.54 1.08
CA MET A 24 14.36 -32.46 1.79
C MET A 24 13.68 -31.57 0.75
N PRO A 25 12.36 -31.45 0.77
CA PRO A 25 11.69 -30.49 -0.09
C PRO A 25 12.25 -29.11 0.32
N HIS A 26 12.85 -28.43 -0.65
CA HIS A 26 13.20 -27.02 -0.47
C HIS A 26 11.86 -26.32 -0.33
N ALA A 27 11.50 -25.89 0.86
CA ALA A 27 10.41 -24.95 1.04
C ALA A 27 10.82 -23.67 0.29
N TRP A 28 10.29 -23.49 -0.90
CA TRP A 28 10.42 -22.23 -1.62
C TRP A 28 9.64 -21.22 -0.80
N ALA A 29 10.34 -20.30 -0.17
CA ALA A 29 9.68 -19.16 0.42
C ALA A 29 9.00 -18.40 -0.73
N ASP A 30 7.69 -18.19 -0.62
CA ASP A 30 6.95 -17.42 -1.62
C ASP A 30 7.66 -16.08 -1.87
N SER A 31 7.81 -15.73 -3.13
CA SER A 31 8.39 -14.44 -3.50
C SER A 31 7.50 -13.31 -2.98
N ILE A 32 8.06 -12.10 -2.80
CA ILE A 32 7.23 -10.97 -2.38
C ILE A 32 6.13 -10.68 -3.41
N ASP A 33 6.37 -10.96 -4.68
CA ASP A 33 5.38 -10.77 -5.74
C ASP A 33 4.20 -11.75 -5.58
N ASP A 34 4.46 -13.03 -5.27
CA ASP A 34 3.43 -14.02 -4.98
C ASP A 34 2.61 -13.63 -3.75
N ARG A 35 3.28 -13.14 -2.71
CA ARG A 35 2.64 -12.68 -1.47
C ARG A 35 1.82 -11.39 -1.68
N LEU A 36 2.21 -10.53 -2.62
CA LEU A 36 1.52 -9.28 -2.95
C LEU A 36 0.30 -9.50 -3.84
N ALA A 37 0.27 -10.58 -4.63
CA ALA A 37 -0.80 -10.85 -5.58
C ALA A 37 -2.22 -10.76 -5.00
N PRO A 38 -2.53 -11.28 -3.79
CA PRO A 38 -3.87 -11.10 -3.18
C PRO A 38 -4.26 -9.63 -2.96
N CYS A 39 -3.32 -8.75 -2.63
CA CYS A 39 -3.55 -7.33 -2.47
C CYS A 39 -3.90 -6.69 -3.83
N LEU A 40 -3.13 -7.06 -4.84
CA LEU A 40 -3.28 -6.51 -6.19
C LEU A 40 -4.57 -6.96 -6.89
N ALA A 41 -5.20 -8.04 -6.44
CA ALA A 41 -6.53 -8.45 -6.93
C ALA A 41 -7.59 -7.35 -6.76
N CYS A 42 -7.51 -6.55 -5.68
CA CYS A 42 -8.41 -5.42 -5.45
C CYS A 42 -7.74 -4.08 -5.80
N HIS A 43 -6.45 -3.93 -5.49
CA HIS A 43 -5.73 -2.68 -5.70
C HIS A 43 -5.16 -2.50 -7.11
N GLY A 44 -5.44 -3.45 -8.02
CA GLY A 44 -5.01 -3.45 -9.42
C GLY A 44 -3.63 -4.09 -9.62
N GLU A 45 -3.44 -4.76 -10.75
CA GLU A 45 -2.27 -5.58 -11.07
C GLU A 45 -0.91 -4.87 -10.82
N LYS A 46 -0.87 -3.56 -11.08
CA LYS A 46 0.31 -2.72 -10.84
C LYS A 46 0.11 -1.76 -9.65
N GLY A 47 -0.80 -2.08 -8.74
CA GLY A 47 -1.20 -1.16 -7.69
C GLY A 47 -2.00 0.04 -8.21
N GLN A 48 -2.68 -0.10 -9.36
CA GLN A 48 -3.48 0.94 -10.01
C GLN A 48 -4.93 0.47 -10.08
N SER A 49 -5.71 0.78 -9.05
CA SER A 49 -7.07 0.28 -8.89
C SER A 49 -8.04 0.87 -9.91
N ASN A 50 -8.90 0.01 -10.44
CA ASN A 50 -10.07 0.38 -11.24
C ASN A 50 -11.41 0.09 -10.52
N ILE A 51 -11.35 -0.40 -9.29
CA ILE A 51 -12.52 -0.69 -8.47
C ILE A 51 -12.95 0.58 -7.73
N PRO A 52 -14.24 0.96 -7.77
CA PRO A 52 -14.73 2.15 -7.07
C PRO A 52 -14.35 2.16 -5.58
N GLU A 53 -13.88 3.32 -5.11
CA GLU A 53 -13.46 3.59 -3.73
C GLU A 53 -12.32 2.70 -3.18
N VAL A 54 -11.72 1.83 -4.00
CA VAL A 54 -10.49 1.11 -3.64
C VAL A 54 -9.30 1.93 -4.11
N PRO A 55 -8.36 2.30 -3.22
CA PRO A 55 -7.24 3.16 -3.60
C PRO A 55 -6.23 2.47 -4.49
N SER A 56 -5.61 3.24 -5.38
CA SER A 56 -4.35 2.87 -5.99
C SER A 56 -3.23 2.90 -4.95
N LEU A 57 -2.33 1.92 -5.00
CA LEU A 57 -1.20 1.77 -4.06
C LEU A 57 0.14 2.17 -4.66
N GLY A 58 0.22 2.26 -6.00
CA GLY A 58 1.48 2.50 -6.69
C GLY A 58 2.17 3.78 -6.27
N ALA A 59 3.49 3.71 -6.11
CA ALA A 59 4.37 4.80 -5.67
C ALA A 59 3.93 5.49 -4.38
N GLN A 60 3.18 4.81 -3.51
CA GLN A 60 2.94 5.32 -2.16
C GLN A 60 4.23 5.29 -1.35
N THR A 61 4.40 6.23 -0.44
CA THR A 61 5.58 6.26 0.42
C THR A 61 5.58 5.06 1.37
N SER A 62 6.72 4.37 1.51
CA SER A 62 6.83 3.19 2.38
C SER A 62 6.41 3.48 3.82
N PRO A 63 6.81 4.60 4.46
CA PRO A 63 6.37 4.90 5.83
C PRO A 63 4.85 5.08 5.96
N TYR A 64 4.19 5.70 4.97
CA TYR A 64 2.73 5.82 4.99
C TYR A 64 2.05 4.45 4.87
N VAL A 65 2.50 3.61 3.93
CA VAL A 65 1.94 2.26 3.74
C VAL A 65 2.13 1.44 5.01
N LEU A 66 3.33 1.44 5.61
CA LEU A 66 3.63 0.76 6.86
C LEU A 66 2.62 1.13 7.95
N ILE A 67 2.40 2.43 8.15
CA ILE A 67 1.45 2.93 9.15
C ILE A 67 0.02 2.47 8.83
N GLN A 68 -0.43 2.55 7.58
CA GLN A 68 -1.77 2.13 7.22
C GLN A 68 -1.98 0.62 7.45
N LEU A 69 -1.02 -0.21 7.07
CA LEU A 69 -1.09 -1.65 7.33
C LEU A 69 -1.12 -1.96 8.83
N TYR A 70 -0.30 -1.26 9.62
CA TYR A 70 -0.32 -1.36 11.08
C TYR A 70 -1.69 -0.98 11.66
N LEU A 71 -2.25 0.17 11.25
CA LEU A 71 -3.56 0.63 11.73
C LEU A 71 -4.68 -0.36 11.38
N PHE A 72 -4.62 -1.02 10.22
CA PHE A 72 -5.57 -2.06 9.85
C PHE A 72 -5.37 -3.33 10.67
N ARG A 73 -4.14 -3.79 10.88
CA ARG A 73 -3.83 -4.98 11.68
C ARG A 73 -4.32 -4.83 13.11
N GLU A 74 -4.07 -3.68 13.72
CA GLU A 74 -4.49 -3.37 15.10
C GLU A 74 -5.96 -2.93 15.20
N LYS A 75 -6.71 -2.90 14.08
CA LYS A 75 -8.11 -2.43 14.01
C LYS A 75 -8.33 -0.99 14.51
N LEU A 76 -7.27 -0.19 14.53
CA LEU A 76 -7.32 1.25 14.80
C LEU A 76 -7.96 2.00 13.63
N ARG A 77 -7.72 1.54 12.40
CA ARG A 77 -8.48 1.91 11.20
C ARG A 77 -9.44 0.76 10.88
N ARG A 78 -10.73 1.04 10.98
CA ARG A 78 -11.78 0.01 10.82
C ARG A 78 -12.25 -0.04 9.37
N PHE A 79 -11.90 -1.10 8.68
CA PHE A 79 -12.42 -1.50 7.38
C PHE A 79 -12.23 -3.01 7.25
N GLU A 80 -13.31 -3.76 7.41
CA GLU A 80 -13.29 -5.20 7.69
C GLU A 80 -12.44 -5.99 6.69
N ILE A 81 -12.59 -5.73 5.38
CA ILE A 81 -11.85 -6.42 4.33
C ILE A 81 -10.34 -6.25 4.55
N MET A 82 -9.87 -5.02 4.84
CA MET A 82 -8.45 -4.77 5.06
C MET A 82 -7.99 -5.28 6.43
N ASN A 83 -8.84 -5.20 7.46
CA ASN A 83 -8.50 -5.76 8.77
C ASN A 83 -8.28 -7.27 8.72
N GLU A 84 -9.08 -8.00 7.95
CA GLU A 84 -8.89 -9.44 7.77
C GLU A 84 -7.69 -9.75 6.84
N ALA A 85 -7.48 -8.96 5.79
CA ALA A 85 -6.37 -9.16 4.85
C ALA A 85 -4.97 -9.10 5.52
N VAL A 86 -4.81 -8.27 6.56
CA VAL A 86 -3.52 -8.07 7.23
C VAL A 86 -3.45 -8.65 8.65
N LYS A 87 -4.49 -9.34 9.10
CA LYS A 87 -4.65 -9.84 10.47
C LYS A 87 -3.47 -10.68 10.99
N GLY A 88 -2.85 -11.47 10.12
CA GLY A 88 -1.75 -12.36 10.47
C GLY A 88 -0.36 -11.77 10.19
N PHE A 89 -0.26 -10.51 9.79
CA PHE A 89 1.02 -9.92 9.43
C PHE A 89 1.90 -9.68 10.65
N THR A 90 3.15 -10.08 10.56
CA THR A 90 4.21 -9.70 11.50
C THR A 90 4.69 -8.28 11.22
N ASP A 91 5.49 -7.70 12.11
CA ASP A 91 6.10 -6.38 11.86
C ASP A 91 7.06 -6.42 10.65
N ASP A 92 7.71 -7.55 10.40
CA ASP A 92 8.56 -7.74 9.22
C ASP A 92 7.73 -7.84 7.94
N ASP A 93 6.54 -8.46 8.00
CA ASP A 93 5.61 -8.44 6.88
C ASP A 93 5.17 -7.00 6.57
N LEU A 94 4.77 -6.22 7.58
CA LEU A 94 4.36 -4.82 7.36
C LEU A 94 5.45 -4.02 6.65
N ARG A 95 6.73 -4.16 7.04
CA ARG A 95 7.86 -3.48 6.40
C ARG A 95 8.06 -3.98 4.97
N THR A 96 8.06 -5.30 4.79
CA THR A 96 8.30 -5.92 3.48
C THR A 96 7.23 -5.52 2.47
N PHE A 97 5.96 -5.56 2.86
CA PHE A 97 4.85 -5.14 2.00
C PHE A 97 4.87 -3.63 1.72
N ALA A 98 5.18 -2.80 2.73
CA ALA A 98 5.30 -1.36 2.54
C ALA A 98 6.40 -1.00 1.52
N ASP A 99 7.55 -1.64 1.62
CA ASP A 99 8.66 -1.44 0.68
C ASP A 99 8.35 -1.97 -0.72
N ALA A 100 7.68 -3.11 -0.84
CA ALA A 100 7.27 -3.65 -2.14
C ALA A 100 6.23 -2.73 -2.82
N ILE A 101 5.22 -2.27 -2.10
CA ILE A 101 4.19 -1.36 -2.59
C ILE A 101 4.78 -0.02 -3.05
N SER A 102 5.75 0.52 -2.32
CA SER A 102 6.38 1.80 -2.67
C SER A 102 7.15 1.76 -4.00
N LYS A 103 7.53 0.56 -4.46
CA LYS A 103 8.24 0.33 -5.73
C LYS A 103 7.31 0.09 -6.91
N LEU A 104 6.01 -0.08 -6.67
CA LEU A 104 5.04 -0.19 -7.76
C LEU A 104 4.96 1.14 -8.54
N PRO A 105 4.67 1.10 -9.84
CA PRO A 105 4.59 2.32 -10.65
C PRO A 105 3.49 3.25 -10.16
N ALA A 106 3.74 4.56 -10.23
CA ALA A 106 2.72 5.55 -9.91
C ALA A 106 1.47 5.36 -10.78
N PRO A 107 0.27 5.55 -10.23
CA PRO A 107 -0.94 5.53 -11.03
C PRO A 107 -0.89 6.67 -12.05
N PRO A 108 -1.30 6.41 -13.31
CA PRO A 108 -1.39 7.47 -14.30
C PRO A 108 -2.48 8.47 -13.89
N PRO A 109 -2.35 9.73 -14.30
CA PRO A 109 -3.43 10.70 -14.15
C PRO A 109 -4.70 10.21 -14.81
N THR A 110 -5.86 10.56 -14.25
CA THR A 110 -7.15 10.34 -14.89
C THR A 110 -7.22 11.12 -16.21
N THR A 111 -7.53 10.44 -17.31
CA THR A 111 -7.49 10.99 -18.69
C THR A 111 -8.86 11.21 -19.30
N ASP A 112 -9.93 11.17 -18.51
CA ASP A 112 -11.29 11.49 -18.97
C ASP A 112 -11.40 12.97 -19.41
N THR A 113 -12.54 13.33 -20.01
CA THR A 113 -12.80 14.70 -20.45
C THR A 113 -12.53 15.69 -19.32
N THR A 114 -11.56 16.56 -19.54
CA THR A 114 -11.14 17.55 -18.53
C THR A 114 -12.07 18.76 -18.56
N ASP A 115 -12.61 19.13 -17.41
CA ASP A 115 -13.27 20.43 -17.18
C ASP A 115 -12.23 21.46 -16.76
N PRO A 116 -11.87 22.42 -17.63
CA PRO A 116 -10.83 23.41 -17.33
C PRO A 116 -11.18 24.29 -16.12
N ALA A 117 -12.47 24.60 -15.92
CA ALA A 117 -12.90 25.43 -14.81
C ALA A 117 -12.70 24.72 -13.47
N ARG A 118 -13.03 23.43 -13.40
CA ARG A 118 -12.74 22.60 -12.20
C ARG A 118 -11.24 22.46 -11.95
N MET A 119 -10.42 22.30 -13.01
CA MET A 119 -8.97 22.25 -12.87
C MET A 119 -8.40 23.52 -12.24
N VAL A 120 -8.85 24.70 -12.72
CA VAL A 120 -8.42 26.01 -12.20
C VAL A 120 -8.86 26.16 -10.73
N ARG A 121 -10.12 25.83 -10.41
CA ARG A 121 -10.60 25.92 -9.00
C ARG A 121 -9.84 24.95 -8.10
N GLY A 122 -9.71 23.68 -8.49
CA GLY A 122 -8.97 22.69 -7.69
C GLY A 122 -7.52 23.08 -7.43
N GLN A 123 -6.82 23.63 -8.45
CA GLN A 123 -5.47 24.15 -8.30
C GLN A 123 -5.41 25.33 -7.30
N ALA A 124 -6.38 26.24 -7.37
CA ALA A 124 -6.46 27.36 -6.45
C ALA A 124 -6.70 26.87 -5.01
N LEU A 125 -7.60 25.92 -4.81
CA LEU A 125 -7.90 25.29 -3.52
C LEU A 125 -6.70 24.55 -2.91
N VAL A 126 -5.93 23.81 -3.73
CA VAL A 126 -4.68 23.15 -3.28
C VAL A 126 -3.70 24.18 -2.69
N ARG A 127 -3.57 25.36 -3.31
CA ARG A 127 -2.71 26.45 -2.81
C ARG A 127 -3.31 27.12 -1.59
N GLN A 128 -4.60 27.45 -1.61
CA GLN A 128 -5.33 28.11 -0.53
C GLN A 128 -5.24 27.30 0.77
N HIS A 129 -5.48 26.00 0.70
CA HIS A 129 -5.45 25.08 1.84
C HIS A 129 -4.07 24.48 2.09
N ARG A 130 -3.05 24.91 1.32
CA ARG A 130 -1.64 24.52 1.49
C ARG A 130 -1.39 23.00 1.43
N CYS A 131 -2.21 22.26 0.67
CA CYS A 131 -2.09 20.80 0.54
C CYS A 131 -0.68 20.39 0.07
N ASN A 132 -0.13 21.13 -0.89
CA ASN A 132 1.19 20.93 -1.47
C ASN A 132 2.37 21.17 -0.50
N VAL A 133 2.13 21.76 0.68
CA VAL A 133 3.17 21.95 1.71
C VAL A 133 3.49 20.62 2.39
N CYS A 134 2.47 19.81 2.69
CA CYS A 134 2.62 18.50 3.30
C CYS A 134 2.77 17.40 2.24
N HIS A 135 1.90 17.39 1.23
CA HIS A 135 1.88 16.35 0.19
C HIS A 135 2.94 16.52 -0.92
N SER A 136 3.87 17.45 -0.78
CA SER A 136 4.89 17.88 -1.76
C SER A 136 4.31 18.74 -2.89
N PRO A 137 5.13 19.57 -3.56
CA PRO A 137 4.66 20.46 -4.63
C PRO A 137 3.98 19.74 -5.80
N ASP A 138 4.39 18.52 -6.08
CA ASP A 138 3.86 17.62 -7.11
C ASP A 138 2.80 16.65 -6.58
N LEU A 139 2.40 16.78 -5.30
CA LEU A 139 1.45 15.91 -4.62
C LEU A 139 1.87 14.43 -4.56
N ALA A 140 3.16 14.15 -4.77
CA ALA A 140 3.72 12.79 -4.72
C ALA A 140 3.91 12.26 -3.29
N GLY A 141 3.69 13.08 -2.28
CA GLY A 141 3.90 12.72 -0.88
C GLY A 141 5.37 12.75 -0.46
N ARG A 142 5.62 12.57 0.83
CA ARG A 142 6.97 12.43 1.41
C ARG A 142 6.87 11.83 2.80
N ASP A 143 7.86 11.08 3.21
CA ASP A 143 7.90 10.45 4.54
C ASP A 143 6.57 9.71 4.83
N ALA A 144 5.90 10.03 5.93
CA ALA A 144 4.61 9.46 6.29
C ALA A 144 3.40 10.18 5.66
N VAL A 145 3.62 11.23 4.87
CA VAL A 145 2.55 11.95 4.15
C VAL A 145 2.33 11.27 2.79
N PRO A 146 1.10 10.84 2.46
CA PRO A 146 0.86 10.04 1.26
C PRO A 146 0.99 10.82 -0.04
N ARG A 147 1.34 10.08 -1.10
CA ARG A 147 1.06 10.47 -2.47
C ARG A 147 -0.45 10.56 -2.67
N ILE A 148 -0.91 11.69 -3.21
CA ILE A 148 -2.33 11.90 -3.59
C ILE A 148 -2.48 12.18 -5.10
N ALA A 149 -1.41 12.54 -5.80
CA ALA A 149 -1.39 12.70 -7.25
C ALA A 149 -1.76 11.40 -7.97
N GLY A 150 -2.61 11.48 -8.98
CA GLY A 150 -3.09 10.34 -9.76
C GLY A 150 -3.95 9.34 -8.97
N GLN A 151 -4.30 9.65 -7.72
CA GLN A 151 -5.20 8.79 -6.94
C GLN A 151 -6.62 8.89 -7.48
N ARG A 152 -7.41 7.81 -7.36
CA ARG A 152 -8.80 7.77 -7.77
C ARG A 152 -9.62 8.92 -7.17
N GLU A 153 -10.38 9.62 -8.01
CA GLU A 153 -11.20 10.76 -7.60
C GLU A 153 -12.24 10.38 -6.53
N ASP A 154 -12.94 9.25 -6.73
CA ASP A 154 -13.94 8.75 -5.79
C ASP A 154 -13.36 8.40 -4.42
N PHE A 155 -12.18 7.77 -4.39
CA PHE A 155 -11.47 7.47 -3.15
C PHE A 155 -10.99 8.75 -2.44
N LEU A 156 -10.52 9.75 -3.20
CA LEU A 156 -10.12 11.05 -2.64
C LEU A 156 -11.31 11.77 -1.99
N VAL A 157 -12.46 11.84 -2.69
CA VAL A 157 -13.69 12.43 -2.15
C VAL A 157 -14.10 11.73 -0.84
N LYS A 158 -14.18 10.40 -0.86
CA LYS A 158 -14.50 9.60 0.32
C LYS A 158 -13.54 9.89 1.48
N THR A 159 -12.24 9.82 1.22
CA THR A 159 -11.22 9.99 2.26
C THR A 159 -11.25 11.39 2.86
N MET A 160 -11.38 12.44 2.05
CA MET A 160 -11.49 13.82 2.53
C MET A 160 -12.74 14.03 3.39
N ARG A 161 -13.88 13.45 2.99
CA ARG A 161 -15.12 13.48 3.79
C ARG A 161 -14.97 12.70 5.11
N GLU A 162 -14.29 11.55 5.09
CA GLU A 162 -14.00 10.78 6.30
C GLU A 162 -13.15 11.57 7.30
N TYR A 163 -12.14 12.31 6.83
CA TYR A 163 -11.35 13.22 7.68
C TYR A 163 -12.21 14.37 8.22
N LYS A 164 -12.97 15.04 7.35
CA LYS A 164 -13.89 16.11 7.73
C LYS A 164 -14.92 15.67 8.78
N GLY A 165 -15.42 14.45 8.66
CA GLY A 165 -16.41 13.85 9.58
C GLY A 165 -15.80 13.21 10.84
N ASN A 166 -14.48 13.28 11.04
CA ASN A 166 -13.76 12.58 12.11
C ASN A 166 -14.00 11.05 12.14
N ILE A 167 -14.42 10.47 11.00
CA ILE A 167 -14.65 9.02 10.87
C ILE A 167 -13.30 8.31 10.71
N ARG A 168 -12.37 8.94 10.00
CA ARG A 168 -11.03 8.43 9.79
C ARG A 168 -10.13 8.85 10.94
N ALA A 169 -10.20 8.11 12.04
CA ALA A 169 -9.24 8.23 13.11
C ALA A 169 -7.87 7.80 12.58
N GLY A 170 -7.09 8.77 12.11
CA GLY A 170 -5.73 8.57 11.67
C GLY A 170 -4.75 8.79 12.80
N TYR A 171 -3.52 8.34 12.64
CA TYR A 171 -2.40 8.68 13.51
C TYR A 171 -2.00 10.17 13.40
N ASP A 172 -2.53 10.88 12.41
CA ASP A 172 -2.28 12.30 12.16
C ASP A 172 -3.62 13.08 12.15
N ALA A 173 -3.86 13.79 13.23
CA ALA A 173 -5.04 14.63 13.39
C ALA A 173 -5.00 15.88 12.48
N SER A 174 -3.80 16.28 11.98
CA SER A 174 -3.63 17.51 11.20
C SER A 174 -4.46 17.50 9.91
N MET A 175 -4.60 16.32 9.29
CA MET A 175 -5.44 16.20 8.10
C MET A 175 -6.93 16.41 8.40
N GLY A 176 -7.39 15.97 9.58
CA GLY A 176 -8.73 16.26 10.08
C GLY A 176 -8.94 17.78 10.25
N ASP A 177 -8.02 18.45 10.92
CA ASP A 177 -8.07 19.90 11.16
C ASP A 177 -8.09 20.69 9.84
N VAL A 178 -7.27 20.30 8.86
CA VAL A 178 -7.25 20.93 7.53
C VAL A 178 -8.60 20.75 6.83
N MET A 179 -9.23 19.58 6.94
CA MET A 179 -10.47 19.29 6.22
C MET A 179 -11.72 19.90 6.85
N GLN A 180 -11.72 20.22 8.16
CA GLN A 180 -12.88 20.75 8.88
C GLN A 180 -13.50 21.99 8.22
N PRO A 181 -12.75 23.05 7.85
CA PRO A 181 -13.31 24.27 7.29
C PRO A 181 -13.67 24.16 5.80
N ILE A 182 -13.25 23.08 5.09
CA ILE A 182 -13.39 22.98 3.64
C ILE A 182 -14.84 22.61 3.27
N PRO A 183 -15.56 23.41 2.47
CA PRO A 183 -16.88 23.07 1.98
C PRO A 183 -16.89 21.79 1.16
N ASP A 184 -18.00 21.07 1.16
CA ASP A 184 -18.11 19.78 0.42
C ASP A 184 -17.96 19.97 -1.10
N ALA A 185 -18.42 21.11 -1.65
CA ALA A 185 -18.22 21.47 -3.04
C ALA A 185 -16.73 21.61 -3.41
N ASP A 186 -15.92 22.15 -2.51
CA ASP A 186 -14.48 22.33 -2.71
C ASP A 186 -13.74 21.00 -2.63
N ILE A 187 -14.24 20.05 -1.81
CA ILE A 187 -13.72 18.66 -1.77
C ILE A 187 -13.82 18.02 -3.16
N LEU A 188 -14.92 18.24 -3.89
CA LEU A 188 -15.11 17.69 -5.22
C LEU A 188 -14.07 18.26 -6.22
N ASP A 189 -13.81 19.56 -6.17
CA ASP A 189 -12.85 20.19 -7.07
C ASP A 189 -11.39 19.85 -6.68
N LEU A 190 -11.08 19.72 -5.38
CA LEU A 190 -9.80 19.22 -4.88
C LEU A 190 -9.51 17.80 -5.38
N ALA A 191 -10.49 16.89 -5.24
CA ALA A 191 -10.35 15.51 -5.69
C ALA A 191 -10.17 15.43 -7.20
N TYR A 192 -10.98 16.21 -7.93
CA TYR A 192 -10.91 16.30 -9.39
C TYR A 192 -9.53 16.71 -9.89
N PHE A 193 -9.00 17.80 -9.35
CA PHE A 193 -7.68 18.30 -9.71
C PHE A 193 -6.58 17.28 -9.36
N THR A 194 -6.62 16.75 -8.15
CA THR A 194 -5.58 15.86 -7.61
C THR A 194 -5.50 14.53 -8.36
N ALA A 195 -6.64 13.95 -8.73
CA ALA A 195 -6.70 12.73 -9.53
C ALA A 195 -6.09 12.87 -10.93
N ARG A 196 -5.95 14.10 -11.44
CA ARG A 196 -5.42 14.43 -12.76
C ARG A 196 -3.99 14.96 -12.75
N GLN A 197 -3.34 14.91 -11.58
CA GLN A 197 -1.90 15.22 -11.47
C GLN A 197 -1.06 13.95 -11.74
N PRO A 198 0.13 14.07 -12.36
CA PRO A 198 1.04 12.97 -12.67
C PRO A 198 1.71 12.34 -11.44
#